data_aa046f71e4c3128424fd07ae114c0f24
#
_entry.id   aa046f71e4c3128424fd07ae114c0f24
#
_cell.length_a   1.000
_cell.length_b   1.000
_cell.length_c   1.000
_cell.angle_alpha   90.00
_cell.angle_beta   90.00
_cell.angle_gamma   90.00
#
_symmetry.space_group_name_H-M   'P 1'
#
loop_
_entity.id
_entity.type
_entity.pdbx_description
1 polymer ?
#
loop_
_entity_poly.entity_id
_entity_poly.type
_entity_poly.pdbx_seq_one_letter_code
_entity_poly.pdbx_strand_id
1 'polypeptide(L)'
;MNDEQLLRYSRHLLLEDIDIAGQEKLLNSHVLIIGAGGLGSACAPYLAAAGVGQITLVDHDRVELTNLQRQIMHQNNSVGMSKVWSGKRFLNNLNPGITIHAIEQKADEALLEELVMQVSVVIDCTDNFITRHLINRISLKHGKTLVSGASIGFDAQISVFDFRQASSPCYACVFPPDPHFVETSCASMGVFSPLVGIIGSLQAAQALQILIGFGEPLLGRLLIWNARNSQIDEIKIQRNLDCPVCGAH
;
A
#
# COMPACT_ATOMS: atom_id res chain seq x y z
N MET A 1 16.71 16.17 12.75
CA MET A 1 16.96 14.76 13.21
C MET A 1 17.87 14.76 14.43
N ASN A 2 17.67 13.82 15.39
CA ASN A 2 18.58 13.60 16.52
C ASN A 2 19.64 12.53 16.20
N ASP A 3 20.62 12.30 17.11
CA ASP A 3 21.73 11.37 16.88
C ASP A 3 21.28 9.91 16.67
N GLU A 4 20.25 9.46 17.39
CA GLU A 4 19.68 8.13 17.19
C GLU A 4 19.06 7.99 15.79
N GLN A 5 18.33 9.00 15.31
CA GLN A 5 17.76 9.03 13.96
C GLN A 5 18.85 9.08 12.88
N LEU A 6 19.89 9.87 13.09
CA LEU A 6 21.05 9.91 12.18
C LEU A 6 21.72 8.53 12.06
N LEU A 7 21.89 7.83 13.18
CA LEU A 7 22.43 6.48 13.16
C LEU A 7 21.48 5.47 12.51
N ARG A 8 20.18 5.50 12.89
CA ARG A 8 19.15 4.57 12.38
C ARG A 8 19.01 4.65 10.88
N TYR A 9 18.95 5.85 10.32
CA TYR A 9 18.72 6.09 8.89
C TYR A 9 20.01 6.31 8.10
N SER A 10 21.17 6.06 8.68
CA SER A 10 22.48 6.33 8.07
C SER A 10 22.65 5.77 6.65
N ARG A 11 22.03 4.61 6.34
CA ARG A 11 22.10 4.00 5.01
C ARG A 11 21.26 4.73 3.97
N HIS A 12 20.16 5.36 4.37
CA HIS A 12 19.40 6.27 3.51
C HIS A 12 20.13 7.59 3.28
N LEU A 13 20.76 8.14 4.32
CA LEU A 13 21.47 9.41 4.25
C LEU A 13 22.68 9.39 3.30
N LEU A 14 23.22 8.21 2.98
CA LEU A 14 24.30 8.03 2.01
C LEU A 14 23.83 8.04 0.54
N LEU A 15 22.52 7.97 0.31
CA LEU A 15 21.94 8.03 -1.03
C LEU A 15 21.70 9.49 -1.41
N GLU A 16 22.35 9.97 -2.49
CA GLU A 16 22.27 11.37 -2.94
C GLU A 16 20.84 11.86 -3.19
N ASP A 17 19.95 10.99 -3.68
CA ASP A 17 18.56 11.31 -3.93
C ASP A 17 17.68 11.39 -2.66
N ILE A 18 18.19 10.89 -1.53
CA ILE A 18 17.46 10.89 -0.25
C ILE A 18 18.06 11.96 0.66
N ASP A 19 19.30 11.78 1.08
CA ASP A 19 20.05 12.60 2.02
C ASP A 19 19.29 12.96 3.31
N ILE A 20 19.68 14.02 4.01
CA ILE A 20 19.01 14.54 5.21
C ILE A 20 17.62 15.09 4.85
N ALA A 21 17.49 15.80 3.73
CA ALA A 21 16.26 16.46 3.33
C ALA A 21 15.16 15.45 2.97
N GLY A 22 15.50 14.39 2.25
CA GLY A 22 14.58 13.29 1.95
C GLY A 22 14.16 12.53 3.19
N GLN A 23 15.09 12.25 4.11
CA GLN A 23 14.76 11.57 5.36
C GLN A 23 13.86 12.43 6.27
N GLU A 24 14.04 13.74 6.29
CA GLU A 24 13.14 14.65 7.01
C GLU A 24 11.73 14.70 6.40
N LYS A 25 11.60 14.59 5.07
CA LYS A 25 10.29 14.44 4.43
C LYS A 25 9.60 13.15 4.89
N LEU A 26 10.32 12.02 4.99
CA LEU A 26 9.75 10.77 5.51
C LEU A 26 9.29 10.91 6.95
N LEU A 27 10.10 11.47 7.83
CA LEU A 27 9.77 11.68 9.25
C LEU A 27 8.53 12.57 9.44
N ASN A 28 8.27 13.49 8.50
CA ASN A 28 7.11 14.38 8.52
C ASN A 28 5.91 13.84 7.72
N SER A 29 6.03 12.65 7.12
CA SER A 29 4.99 12.08 6.28
C SER A 29 4.01 11.21 7.09
N HIS A 30 2.77 11.14 6.59
CA HIS A 30 1.73 10.26 7.08
C HIS A 30 1.22 9.39 5.94
N VAL A 31 1.18 8.08 6.13
CA VAL A 31 0.73 7.09 5.15
C VAL A 31 -0.47 6.32 5.69
N LEU A 32 -1.47 6.10 4.86
CA LEU A 32 -2.61 5.24 5.13
C LEU A 32 -2.44 3.90 4.40
N ILE A 33 -2.42 2.80 5.15
CA ILE A 33 -2.38 1.44 4.61
C ILE A 33 -3.72 0.77 4.89
N ILE A 34 -4.41 0.36 3.85
CA ILE A 34 -5.69 -0.34 3.94
C ILE A 34 -5.44 -1.82 3.62
N GLY A 35 -5.64 -2.66 4.63
CA GLY A 35 -5.30 -4.09 4.62
C GLY A 35 -3.97 -4.40 5.33
N ALA A 36 -4.04 -5.18 6.41
CA ALA A 36 -2.90 -5.72 7.16
C ALA A 36 -2.69 -7.22 6.87
N GLY A 37 -3.10 -7.65 5.67
CA GLY A 37 -2.94 -9.00 5.13
C GLY A 37 -1.55 -9.25 4.53
N GLY A 38 -1.46 -10.05 3.46
CA GLY A 38 -0.19 -10.42 2.84
C GLY A 38 0.61 -9.24 2.32
N LEU A 39 -0.02 -8.35 1.57
CA LEU A 39 0.62 -7.14 1.01
C LEU A 39 1.02 -6.15 2.12
N GLY A 40 0.07 -5.82 3.00
CA GLY A 40 0.31 -4.89 4.11
C GLY A 40 1.38 -5.38 5.07
N SER A 41 1.48 -6.70 5.29
CA SER A 41 2.51 -7.32 6.14
C SER A 41 3.93 -7.14 5.62
N ALA A 42 4.10 -6.96 4.33
CA ALA A 42 5.40 -6.69 3.73
C ALA A 42 5.63 -5.18 3.52
N CYS A 43 4.57 -4.43 3.18
CA CYS A 43 4.65 -3.00 2.94
C CYS A 43 4.95 -2.20 4.23
N ALA A 44 4.15 -2.40 5.28
CA ALA A 44 4.23 -1.61 6.50
C ALA A 44 5.60 -1.68 7.20
N PRO A 45 6.27 -2.85 7.31
CA PRO A 45 7.60 -2.93 7.92
C PRO A 45 8.66 -2.08 7.21
N TYR A 46 8.68 -2.05 5.87
CA TYR A 46 9.65 -1.24 5.13
C TYR A 46 9.40 0.26 5.32
N LEU A 47 8.14 0.69 5.34
CA LEU A 47 7.80 2.10 5.60
C LEU A 47 8.18 2.51 7.04
N ALA A 48 7.90 1.65 8.01
CA ALA A 48 8.27 1.88 9.40
C ALA A 48 9.79 1.91 9.60
N ALA A 49 10.51 0.95 9.02
CA ALA A 49 11.98 0.90 9.10
C ALA A 49 12.63 2.10 8.40
N ALA A 50 12.06 2.56 7.28
CA ALA A 50 12.50 3.74 6.55
C ALA A 50 12.23 5.05 7.28
N GLY A 51 11.41 5.05 8.33
CA GLY A 51 11.15 6.24 9.15
C GLY A 51 10.00 7.12 8.63
N VAL A 52 9.00 6.54 7.97
CA VAL A 52 7.73 7.25 7.75
C VAL A 52 7.12 7.61 9.11
N GLY A 53 7.00 8.91 9.39
CA GLY A 53 6.72 9.42 10.74
C GLY A 53 5.39 8.95 11.33
N GLN A 54 4.36 8.80 10.48
CA GLN A 54 3.06 8.29 10.89
C GLN A 54 2.54 7.24 9.90
N ILE A 55 2.05 6.12 10.40
CA ILE A 55 1.39 5.08 9.61
C ILE A 55 0.03 4.77 10.25
N THR A 56 -1.04 4.96 9.47
CA THR A 56 -2.38 4.47 9.84
C THR A 56 -2.61 3.13 9.17
N LEU A 57 -2.91 2.11 9.96
CA LEU A 57 -3.22 0.75 9.54
C LEU A 57 -4.72 0.48 9.74
N VAL A 58 -5.44 0.15 8.66
CA VAL A 58 -6.88 -0.17 8.69
C VAL A 58 -7.08 -1.62 8.28
N ASP A 59 -7.68 -2.42 9.13
CA ASP A 59 -8.12 -3.79 8.86
C ASP A 59 -9.12 -4.22 9.93
N HIS A 60 -10.13 -5.01 9.58
CA HIS A 60 -11.15 -5.49 10.51
C HIS A 60 -10.97 -6.95 10.92
N ASP A 61 -10.03 -7.66 10.28
CA ASP A 61 -9.80 -9.08 10.50
C ASP A 61 -8.96 -9.37 11.73
N ARG A 62 -9.03 -10.65 12.13
CA ARG A 62 -8.15 -11.23 13.13
C ARG A 62 -7.11 -12.13 12.49
N VAL A 63 -6.00 -12.29 13.18
CA VAL A 63 -4.92 -13.19 12.76
C VAL A 63 -5.38 -14.63 12.91
N GLU A 64 -5.29 -15.39 11.83
CA GLU A 64 -5.57 -16.83 11.79
C GLU A 64 -4.28 -17.61 11.50
N LEU A 65 -4.24 -18.87 11.91
CA LEU A 65 -3.11 -19.74 11.63
C LEU A 65 -2.84 -19.88 10.12
N THR A 66 -3.90 -19.92 9.31
CA THR A 66 -3.86 -19.97 7.84
C THR A 66 -3.24 -18.72 7.19
N ASN A 67 -3.15 -17.63 7.93
CA ASN A 67 -2.56 -16.38 7.44
C ASN A 67 -1.03 -16.38 7.53
N LEU A 68 -0.46 -17.09 8.50
CA LEU A 68 0.97 -16.97 8.86
C LEU A 68 1.93 -17.42 7.76
N GLN A 69 1.46 -18.22 6.80
CA GLN A 69 2.27 -18.65 5.66
C GLN A 69 2.67 -17.49 4.71
N ARG A 70 1.99 -16.31 4.80
CA ARG A 70 2.25 -15.15 3.93
C ARG A 70 2.14 -13.79 4.63
N GLN A 71 1.54 -13.70 5.81
CA GLN A 71 1.35 -12.45 6.55
C GLN A 71 2.45 -12.29 7.61
N ILE A 72 3.67 -12.02 7.16
CA ILE A 72 4.92 -12.08 7.94
C ILE A 72 5.03 -11.06 9.08
N MET A 73 4.18 -10.04 9.12
CA MET A 73 4.08 -9.10 10.23
C MET A 73 3.41 -9.72 11.47
N HIS A 74 2.67 -10.81 11.26
CA HIS A 74 1.98 -11.55 12.33
C HIS A 74 2.77 -12.76 12.77
N GLN A 75 2.60 -13.16 14.02
CA GLN A 75 3.33 -14.24 14.65
C GLN A 75 2.36 -15.28 15.24
N ASN A 76 2.86 -16.48 15.52
CA ASN A 76 2.05 -17.56 16.08
C ASN A 76 1.35 -17.16 17.41
N ASN A 77 2.02 -16.35 18.25
CA ASN A 77 1.47 -15.82 19.51
C ASN A 77 0.46 -14.67 19.31
N SER A 78 0.19 -14.24 18.09
CA SER A 78 -0.84 -13.26 17.76
C SER A 78 -2.11 -13.87 17.11
N VAL A 79 -2.19 -15.20 16.99
CA VAL A 79 -3.41 -15.85 16.50
C VAL A 79 -4.60 -15.49 17.40
N GLY A 80 -5.71 -15.05 16.79
CA GLY A 80 -6.90 -14.52 17.46
C GLY A 80 -6.85 -13.03 17.78
N MET A 81 -5.69 -12.37 17.73
CA MET A 81 -5.56 -10.93 17.88
C MET A 81 -6.01 -10.20 16.61
N SER A 82 -6.53 -8.98 16.75
CA SER A 82 -6.77 -8.11 15.59
C SER A 82 -5.47 -7.89 14.79
N LYS A 83 -5.56 -7.94 13.46
CA LYS A 83 -4.41 -7.76 12.56
C LYS A 83 -3.73 -6.40 12.77
N VAL A 84 -4.50 -5.33 12.94
CA VAL A 84 -3.93 -3.99 13.13
C VAL A 84 -3.22 -3.84 14.47
N TRP A 85 -3.70 -4.45 15.54
CA TRP A 85 -3.02 -4.42 16.83
C TRP A 85 -1.77 -5.31 16.86
N SER A 86 -1.83 -6.48 16.19
CA SER A 86 -0.66 -7.32 15.95
C SER A 86 0.40 -6.56 15.15
N GLY A 87 -0.02 -5.90 14.06
CA GLY A 87 0.85 -5.06 13.22
C GLY A 87 1.46 -3.89 13.99
N LYS A 88 0.65 -3.13 14.73
CA LYS A 88 1.15 -2.03 15.56
C LYS A 88 2.24 -2.48 16.54
N ARG A 89 2.02 -3.61 17.21
CA ARG A 89 3.03 -4.19 18.12
C ARG A 89 4.33 -4.51 17.39
N PHE A 90 4.24 -5.14 16.23
CA PHE A 90 5.41 -5.47 15.41
C PHE A 90 6.17 -4.22 14.96
N LEU A 91 5.46 -3.23 14.41
CA LEU A 91 6.04 -2.01 13.86
C LEU A 91 6.68 -1.13 14.95
N ASN A 92 6.07 -1.02 16.14
CA ASN A 92 6.65 -0.30 17.27
C ASN A 92 7.94 -0.97 17.78
N ASN A 93 8.03 -2.31 17.72
CA ASN A 93 9.27 -3.02 18.07
C ASN A 93 10.36 -2.80 17.00
N LEU A 94 9.99 -2.64 15.75
CA LEU A 94 10.92 -2.39 14.65
C LEU A 94 11.44 -0.95 14.69
N ASN A 95 10.55 0.03 14.89
CA ASN A 95 10.91 1.44 14.97
C ASN A 95 10.03 2.18 15.99
N PRO A 96 10.50 2.34 17.23
CA PRO A 96 9.75 3.03 18.27
C PRO A 96 9.68 4.56 18.08
N GLY A 97 10.45 5.10 17.13
CA GLY A 97 10.54 6.54 16.86
C GLY A 97 9.43 7.09 15.96
N ILE A 98 8.48 6.25 15.52
CA ILE A 98 7.37 6.64 14.66
C ILE A 98 6.01 6.38 15.34
N THR A 99 4.95 6.98 14.80
CA THR A 99 3.59 6.81 15.34
C THR A 99 2.78 5.83 14.49
N ILE A 100 2.23 4.79 15.13
CA ILE A 100 1.34 3.82 14.47
C ILE A 100 -0.08 3.97 15.00
N HIS A 101 -1.01 4.30 14.10
CA HIS A 101 -2.44 4.33 14.37
C HIS A 101 -3.07 3.01 13.89
N ALA A 102 -3.62 2.24 14.81
CA ALA A 102 -4.29 0.96 14.52
C ALA A 102 -5.81 1.16 14.55
N ILE A 103 -6.49 0.93 13.44
CA ILE A 103 -7.93 1.10 13.29
C ILE A 103 -8.55 -0.26 12.93
N GLU A 104 -9.17 -0.90 13.92
CA GLU A 104 -9.87 -2.19 13.77
C GLU A 104 -11.30 -1.95 13.25
N GLN A 105 -11.39 -1.58 11.97
CA GLN A 105 -12.67 -1.31 11.31
C GLN A 105 -12.61 -1.74 9.85
N LYS A 106 -13.78 -2.08 9.27
CA LYS A 106 -13.90 -2.24 7.83
C LYS A 106 -13.74 -0.89 7.15
N ALA A 107 -12.95 -0.84 6.09
CA ALA A 107 -12.78 0.35 5.28
C ALA A 107 -14.09 0.66 4.52
N ASP A 108 -14.96 1.45 5.13
CA ASP A 108 -16.17 1.99 4.52
C ASP A 108 -15.96 3.44 4.05
N GLU A 109 -16.97 4.01 3.40
CA GLU A 109 -16.89 5.35 2.81
C GLU A 109 -16.64 6.43 3.86
N ALA A 110 -17.33 6.38 5.00
CA ALA A 110 -17.21 7.38 6.05
C ALA A 110 -15.80 7.40 6.66
N LEU A 111 -15.26 6.23 6.98
CA LEU A 111 -13.91 6.08 7.51
C LEU A 111 -12.85 6.56 6.51
N LEU A 112 -12.98 6.17 5.23
CA LEU A 112 -12.02 6.57 4.21
C LEU A 112 -12.07 8.07 3.91
N GLU A 113 -13.25 8.70 3.91
CA GLU A 113 -13.39 10.15 3.79
C GLU A 113 -12.62 10.88 4.89
N GLU A 114 -12.71 10.42 6.12
CA GLU A 114 -11.98 11.00 7.25
C GLU A 114 -10.46 10.83 7.12
N LEU A 115 -10.00 9.61 6.83
CA LEU A 115 -8.59 9.26 6.89
C LEU A 115 -7.79 9.75 5.68
N VAL A 116 -8.37 9.65 4.47
CA VAL A 116 -7.66 10.02 3.23
C VAL A 116 -7.29 11.49 3.20
N MET A 117 -8.08 12.38 3.78
CA MET A 117 -7.75 13.80 3.85
C MET A 117 -6.47 14.08 4.63
N GLN A 118 -6.17 13.27 5.64
CA GLN A 118 -5.09 13.49 6.61
C GLN A 118 -3.72 12.97 6.16
N VAL A 119 -3.66 12.20 5.07
CA VAL A 119 -2.45 11.48 4.69
C VAL A 119 -1.79 12.02 3.43
N SER A 120 -0.52 11.74 3.27
CA SER A 120 0.27 12.10 2.09
C SER A 120 0.07 11.11 0.94
N VAL A 121 0.00 9.79 1.27
CA VAL A 121 -0.13 8.69 0.31
C VAL A 121 -1.09 7.65 0.87
N VAL A 122 -1.93 7.09 0.00
CA VAL A 122 -2.81 5.97 0.28
C VAL A 122 -2.22 4.71 -0.35
N ILE A 123 -2.15 3.62 0.41
CA ILE A 123 -1.66 2.32 -0.06
C ILE A 123 -2.77 1.29 0.08
N ASP A 124 -3.20 0.77 -1.06
CA ASP A 124 -4.21 -0.28 -1.15
C ASP A 124 -3.54 -1.65 -1.11
N CYS A 125 -3.69 -2.32 0.03
CA CYS A 125 -3.25 -3.69 0.29
C CYS A 125 -4.44 -4.65 0.45
N THR A 126 -5.60 -4.29 -0.09
CA THR A 126 -6.83 -5.08 0.03
C THR A 126 -6.86 -6.23 -0.97
N ASP A 127 -7.73 -7.19 -0.73
CA ASP A 127 -7.91 -8.37 -1.56
C ASP A 127 -9.28 -8.44 -2.25
N ASN A 128 -10.07 -7.37 -2.18
CA ASN A 128 -11.41 -7.34 -2.77
C ASN A 128 -11.64 -6.10 -3.65
N PHE A 129 -12.37 -6.31 -4.73
CA PHE A 129 -12.60 -5.35 -5.79
C PHE A 129 -13.46 -4.15 -5.35
N ILE A 130 -14.45 -4.41 -4.50
CA ILE A 130 -15.36 -3.36 -3.98
C ILE A 130 -14.58 -2.33 -3.19
N THR A 131 -13.73 -2.77 -2.26
CA THR A 131 -12.92 -1.88 -1.44
C THR A 131 -11.90 -1.11 -2.28
N ARG A 132 -11.27 -1.75 -3.29
CA ARG A 132 -10.34 -1.07 -4.21
C ARG A 132 -10.99 0.08 -4.97
N HIS A 133 -12.20 -0.14 -5.50
CA HIS A 133 -12.97 0.92 -6.17
C HIS A 133 -13.36 2.04 -5.22
N LEU A 134 -13.71 1.72 -3.99
CA LEU A 134 -14.01 2.72 -2.98
C LEU A 134 -12.77 3.56 -2.64
N ILE A 135 -11.62 2.92 -2.38
CA ILE A 135 -10.34 3.60 -2.13
C ILE A 135 -9.97 4.51 -3.31
N ASN A 136 -10.08 4.00 -4.55
CA ASN A 136 -9.83 4.79 -5.75
C ASN A 136 -10.69 6.05 -5.82
N ARG A 137 -12.01 5.91 -5.62
CA ARG A 137 -12.96 7.02 -5.68
C ARG A 137 -12.66 8.09 -4.63
N ILE A 138 -12.40 7.68 -3.39
CA ILE A 138 -12.13 8.62 -2.30
C ILE A 138 -10.75 9.28 -2.47
N SER A 139 -9.73 8.52 -2.89
CA SER A 139 -8.41 9.09 -3.18
C SER A 139 -8.45 10.11 -4.32
N LEU A 140 -9.20 9.82 -5.39
CA LEU A 140 -9.46 10.75 -6.49
C LEU A 140 -10.15 12.02 -6.00
N LYS A 141 -11.24 11.89 -5.23
CA LYS A 141 -12.01 13.01 -4.67
C LYS A 141 -11.13 13.97 -3.88
N HIS A 142 -10.18 13.43 -3.11
CA HIS A 142 -9.28 14.24 -2.26
C HIS A 142 -7.93 14.55 -2.92
N GLY A 143 -7.72 14.22 -4.19
CA GLY A 143 -6.47 14.49 -4.90
C GLY A 143 -5.25 13.82 -4.26
N LYS A 144 -5.40 12.61 -3.70
CA LYS A 144 -4.31 11.88 -3.03
C LYS A 144 -3.70 10.84 -3.94
N THR A 145 -2.40 10.66 -3.84
CA THR A 145 -1.72 9.59 -4.59
C THR A 145 -2.09 8.23 -4.01
N LEU A 146 -2.46 7.30 -4.87
CA LEU A 146 -2.81 5.92 -4.55
C LEU A 146 -1.76 4.94 -5.10
N VAL A 147 -1.20 4.10 -4.24
CA VAL A 147 -0.36 2.96 -4.62
C VAL A 147 -1.20 1.69 -4.46
N SER A 148 -1.60 1.07 -5.57
CA SER A 148 -2.47 -0.11 -5.54
C SER A 148 -1.71 -1.37 -5.94
N GLY A 149 -1.79 -2.41 -5.11
CA GLY A 149 -1.21 -3.73 -5.33
C GLY A 149 -2.25 -4.84 -5.28
N ALA A 150 -2.02 -5.91 -6.04
CA ALA A 150 -2.85 -7.10 -6.00
C ALA A 150 -2.03 -8.36 -6.27
N SER A 151 -2.45 -9.48 -5.66
CA SER A 151 -1.81 -10.80 -5.87
C SER A 151 -2.85 -11.89 -5.78
N ILE A 152 -2.81 -12.85 -6.70
CA ILE A 152 -3.66 -14.05 -6.69
C ILE A 152 -2.94 -15.21 -7.38
N GLY A 153 -3.03 -16.42 -6.84
CA GLY A 153 -2.34 -17.58 -7.41
C GLY A 153 -0.83 -17.35 -7.53
N PHE A 154 -0.35 -17.21 -8.75
CA PHE A 154 1.05 -16.90 -9.07
C PHE A 154 1.21 -15.56 -9.80
N ASP A 155 0.15 -14.79 -9.92
CA ASP A 155 0.14 -13.52 -10.62
C ASP A 155 -0.02 -12.36 -9.65
N ALA A 156 0.67 -11.26 -9.93
CA ALA A 156 0.60 -10.06 -9.14
C ALA A 156 0.75 -8.82 -9.99
N GLN A 157 0.26 -7.70 -9.48
CA GLN A 157 0.33 -6.41 -10.16
C GLN A 157 0.46 -5.26 -9.18
N ILE A 158 1.06 -4.17 -9.68
CA ILE A 158 1.18 -2.90 -8.95
C ILE A 158 1.12 -1.73 -9.91
N SER A 159 0.49 -0.64 -9.50
CA SER A 159 0.46 0.64 -10.21
C SER A 159 0.36 1.79 -9.22
N VAL A 160 0.71 3.00 -9.70
CA VAL A 160 0.54 4.26 -8.96
C VAL A 160 -0.41 5.18 -9.73
N PHE A 161 -1.38 5.74 -9.03
CA PHE A 161 -2.34 6.71 -9.54
C PHE A 161 -2.16 8.04 -8.79
N ASP A 162 -1.71 9.09 -9.49
CA ASP A 162 -1.47 10.40 -8.86
C ASP A 162 -2.58 11.39 -9.21
N PHE A 163 -3.57 11.47 -8.35
CA PHE A 163 -4.75 12.31 -8.57
C PHE A 163 -4.51 13.82 -8.39
N ARG A 164 -3.28 14.23 -8.10
CA ARG A 164 -2.86 15.64 -8.17
C ARG A 164 -2.66 16.08 -9.63
N GLN A 165 -2.50 15.12 -10.55
CA GLN A 165 -2.32 15.33 -11.99
C GLN A 165 -3.62 15.00 -12.73
N ALA A 166 -4.19 15.98 -13.43
CA ALA A 166 -5.44 15.82 -14.16
C ALA A 166 -5.37 14.77 -15.30
N SER A 167 -4.17 14.49 -15.83
CA SER A 167 -3.94 13.48 -16.86
C SER A 167 -3.77 12.06 -16.32
N SER A 168 -3.65 11.89 -14.99
CA SER A 168 -3.46 10.57 -14.40
C SER A 168 -4.66 9.66 -14.68
N PRO A 169 -4.45 8.40 -15.10
CA PRO A 169 -5.50 7.41 -15.04
C PRO A 169 -5.93 7.17 -13.59
N CYS A 170 -7.10 6.57 -13.39
CA CYS A 170 -7.49 6.03 -12.10
C CYS A 170 -7.58 4.49 -12.17
N TYR A 171 -7.77 3.84 -11.03
CA TYR A 171 -7.90 2.37 -10.97
C TYR A 171 -9.01 1.85 -11.90
N ALA A 172 -10.15 2.56 -11.98
CA ALA A 172 -11.26 2.18 -12.85
C ALA A 172 -10.99 2.38 -14.36
N CYS A 173 -9.97 3.14 -14.75
CA CYS A 173 -9.53 3.19 -16.16
C CYS A 173 -8.93 1.86 -16.62
N VAL A 174 -8.31 1.14 -15.70
CA VAL A 174 -7.62 -0.14 -15.97
C VAL A 174 -8.52 -1.32 -15.64
N PHE A 175 -9.24 -1.24 -14.55
CA PHE A 175 -10.14 -2.26 -14.03
C PHE A 175 -11.53 -1.63 -13.86
N PRO A 176 -12.34 -1.55 -14.94
CA PRO A 176 -13.66 -0.94 -14.85
C PRO A 176 -14.58 -1.74 -13.90
N PRO A 177 -15.46 -1.05 -13.14
CA PRO A 177 -16.44 -1.74 -12.31
C PRO A 177 -17.35 -2.59 -13.19
N ASP A 178 -17.46 -3.87 -12.88
CA ASP A 178 -18.38 -4.78 -13.56
C ASP A 178 -19.36 -5.34 -12.54
N PRO A 179 -20.67 -5.05 -12.64
CA PRO A 179 -21.69 -5.58 -11.73
C PRO A 179 -21.85 -7.10 -11.81
N HIS A 180 -21.35 -7.73 -12.88
CA HIS A 180 -21.40 -9.19 -13.06
C HIS A 180 -20.08 -9.87 -12.65
N PHE A 181 -19.08 -9.10 -12.18
CA PHE A 181 -17.81 -9.65 -11.75
C PHE A 181 -17.99 -10.54 -10.51
N VAL A 182 -17.70 -11.82 -10.69
CA VAL A 182 -17.66 -12.78 -9.57
C VAL A 182 -16.25 -12.73 -8.98
N GLU A 183 -16.15 -12.15 -7.80
CA GLU A 183 -14.86 -12.01 -7.12
C GLU A 183 -14.29 -13.36 -6.68
N THR A 184 -13.10 -13.66 -7.16
CA THR A 184 -12.32 -14.81 -6.69
C THR A 184 -11.33 -14.33 -5.63
N SER A 185 -11.45 -14.84 -4.42
CA SER A 185 -10.56 -14.47 -3.31
C SER A 185 -9.30 -15.33 -3.25
N CYS A 186 -8.25 -14.80 -2.64
CA CYS A 186 -7.06 -15.59 -2.30
C CYS A 186 -7.38 -16.80 -1.39
N ALA A 187 -8.48 -16.73 -0.63
CA ALA A 187 -8.92 -17.82 0.22
C ALA A 187 -9.41 -19.04 -0.59
N SER A 188 -10.00 -18.81 -1.78
CA SER A 188 -10.51 -19.88 -2.65
C SER A 188 -9.49 -20.35 -3.68
N MET A 189 -8.63 -19.46 -4.20
CA MET A 189 -7.66 -19.80 -5.26
C MET A 189 -6.24 -20.02 -4.76
N GLY A 190 -5.95 -19.65 -3.52
CA GLY A 190 -4.59 -19.66 -2.99
C GLY A 190 -3.74 -18.50 -3.51
N VAL A 191 -2.56 -18.35 -2.93
CA VAL A 191 -1.56 -17.37 -3.36
C VAL A 191 -0.15 -17.90 -3.00
N PHE A 192 0.77 -17.76 -3.92
CA PHE A 192 2.16 -18.10 -3.70
C PHE A 192 2.77 -17.13 -2.67
N SER A 193 3.24 -17.67 -1.54
CA SER A 193 3.61 -16.89 -0.35
C SER A 193 4.58 -15.73 -0.62
N PRO A 194 5.73 -15.89 -1.32
CA PRO A 194 6.64 -14.78 -1.56
C PRO A 194 6.07 -13.67 -2.44
N LEU A 195 5.02 -13.98 -3.23
CA LEU A 195 4.43 -13.03 -4.16
C LEU A 195 3.89 -11.78 -3.47
N VAL A 196 3.15 -11.97 -2.37
CA VAL A 196 2.61 -10.86 -1.59
C VAL A 196 3.73 -10.05 -0.92
N GLY A 197 4.83 -10.71 -0.56
CA GLY A 197 6.02 -10.07 -0.01
C GLY A 197 6.69 -9.13 -1.02
N ILE A 198 6.87 -9.59 -2.25
CA ILE A 198 7.49 -8.80 -3.32
C ILE A 198 6.62 -7.59 -3.66
N ILE A 199 5.33 -7.79 -3.90
CA ILE A 199 4.44 -6.68 -4.25
C ILE A 199 4.28 -5.69 -3.09
N GLY A 200 4.12 -6.16 -1.85
CA GLY A 200 4.08 -5.27 -0.69
C GLY A 200 5.36 -4.45 -0.51
N SER A 201 6.52 -5.05 -0.77
CA SER A 201 7.81 -4.33 -0.76
C SER A 201 7.91 -3.30 -1.90
N LEU A 202 7.40 -3.63 -3.09
CA LEU A 202 7.30 -2.68 -4.20
C LEU A 202 6.33 -1.54 -3.87
N GLN A 203 5.20 -1.81 -3.22
CA GLN A 203 4.28 -0.76 -2.75
C GLN A 203 4.99 0.20 -1.78
N ALA A 204 5.78 -0.33 -0.85
CA ALA A 204 6.58 0.50 0.05
C ALA A 204 7.62 1.34 -0.73
N ALA A 205 8.34 0.75 -1.68
CA ALA A 205 9.31 1.47 -2.51
C ALA A 205 8.65 2.62 -3.30
N GLN A 206 7.50 2.37 -3.94
CA GLN A 206 6.74 3.41 -4.64
C GLN A 206 6.28 4.53 -3.71
N ALA A 207 5.79 4.19 -2.52
CA ALA A 207 5.38 5.19 -1.54
C ALA A 207 6.57 6.05 -1.07
N LEU A 208 7.73 5.45 -0.81
CA LEU A 208 8.95 6.17 -0.43
C LEU A 208 9.43 7.12 -1.55
N GLN A 209 9.44 6.65 -2.81
CA GLN A 209 9.77 7.50 -3.97
C GLN A 209 8.87 8.73 -4.06
N ILE A 210 7.55 8.54 -3.88
CA ILE A 210 6.56 9.60 -3.94
C ILE A 210 6.74 10.60 -2.79
N LEU A 211 6.98 10.12 -1.57
CA LEU A 211 7.13 10.95 -0.37
C LEU A 211 8.39 11.80 -0.40
N ILE A 212 9.50 11.22 -0.84
CA ILE A 212 10.78 11.91 -0.96
C ILE A 212 10.80 12.79 -2.21
N GLY A 213 10.24 12.32 -3.31
CA GLY A 213 10.19 13.00 -4.60
C GLY A 213 11.42 12.72 -5.45
N PHE A 214 11.83 11.44 -5.58
CA PHE A 214 12.94 11.03 -6.44
C PHE A 214 12.53 9.88 -7.37
N GLY A 215 13.36 9.67 -8.40
CA GLY A 215 13.18 8.58 -9.37
C GLY A 215 11.92 8.74 -10.20
N GLU A 216 11.46 7.63 -10.78
CA GLU A 216 10.27 7.56 -11.64
C GLU A 216 9.28 6.54 -11.08
N PRO A 217 8.35 6.93 -10.19
CA PRO A 217 7.28 6.05 -9.72
C PRO A 217 6.47 5.47 -10.88
N LEU A 218 5.75 4.37 -10.65
CA LEU A 218 4.91 3.68 -11.66
C LEU A 218 3.65 4.48 -12.04
N LEU A 219 3.81 5.78 -12.28
CA LEU A 219 2.75 6.68 -12.75
C LEU A 219 2.42 6.37 -14.21
N GLY A 220 1.14 6.06 -14.49
CA GLY A 220 0.70 5.69 -15.84
C GLY A 220 1.30 4.37 -16.34
N ARG A 221 1.78 3.51 -15.45
CA ARG A 221 2.36 2.20 -15.74
C ARG A 221 1.77 1.14 -14.81
N LEU A 222 1.43 -0.01 -15.37
CA LEU A 222 1.04 -1.21 -14.65
C LEU A 222 2.15 -2.24 -14.79
N LEU A 223 2.74 -2.63 -13.67
CA LEU A 223 3.69 -3.73 -13.62
C LEU A 223 2.93 -5.00 -13.28
N ILE A 224 3.10 -6.04 -14.09
CA ILE A 224 2.54 -7.37 -13.89
C ILE A 224 3.69 -8.35 -13.69
N TRP A 225 3.62 -9.17 -12.65
CA TRP A 225 4.60 -10.21 -12.39
C TRP A 225 3.96 -11.58 -12.34
N ASN A 226 4.47 -12.50 -13.18
CA ASN A 226 4.12 -13.91 -13.14
C ASN A 226 5.23 -14.71 -12.46
N ALA A 227 4.95 -15.27 -11.27
CA ALA A 227 5.92 -15.98 -10.46
C ALA A 227 6.22 -17.39 -10.96
N ARG A 228 5.45 -17.96 -11.93
CA ARG A 228 5.73 -19.29 -12.49
C ARG A 228 6.97 -19.30 -13.37
N ASN A 229 7.17 -18.22 -14.12
CA ASN A 229 8.26 -18.05 -15.07
C ASN A 229 9.19 -16.88 -14.72
N SER A 230 8.96 -16.21 -13.58
CA SER A 230 9.69 -15.01 -13.14
C SER A 230 9.66 -13.88 -14.16
N GLN A 231 8.59 -13.78 -14.95
CA GLN A 231 8.42 -12.76 -15.95
C GLN A 231 7.82 -11.50 -15.31
N ILE A 232 8.38 -10.35 -15.68
CA ILE A 232 7.86 -9.04 -15.32
C ILE A 232 7.54 -8.29 -16.62
N ASP A 233 6.29 -7.88 -16.75
CA ASP A 233 5.82 -7.08 -17.87
C ASP A 233 5.40 -5.70 -17.36
N GLU A 234 5.71 -4.67 -18.14
CA GLU A 234 5.26 -3.30 -17.89
C GLU A 234 4.33 -2.85 -19.01
N ILE A 235 3.15 -2.41 -18.64
CA ILE A 235 2.11 -1.94 -19.57
C ILE A 235 1.87 -0.45 -19.31
N LYS A 236 1.94 0.37 -20.35
CA LYS A 236 1.52 1.78 -20.28
C LYS A 236 0.00 1.85 -20.14
N ILE A 237 -0.46 2.58 -19.14
CA ILE A 237 -1.88 2.82 -18.90
C ILE A 237 -2.20 4.31 -19.09
N GLN A 238 -3.33 4.59 -19.70
CA GLN A 238 -3.77 5.95 -19.98
C GLN A 238 -5.13 6.22 -19.34
N ARG A 239 -5.41 7.50 -19.09
CA ARG A 239 -6.72 7.93 -18.64
C ARG A 239 -7.75 7.64 -19.73
N ASN A 240 -8.81 6.93 -19.35
CA ASN A 240 -9.96 6.72 -20.21
C ASN A 240 -10.94 7.89 -20.04
N LEU A 241 -11.24 8.61 -21.12
CA LEU A 241 -12.16 9.75 -21.09
C LEU A 241 -13.60 9.35 -20.79
N ASP A 242 -13.96 8.09 -21.12
CA ASP A 242 -15.28 7.51 -20.84
C ASP A 242 -15.31 6.75 -19.49
N CYS A 243 -14.29 6.93 -18.65
CA CYS A 243 -14.23 6.24 -17.37
C CYS A 243 -15.38 6.69 -16.44
N PRO A 244 -16.15 5.74 -15.86
CA PRO A 244 -17.30 6.09 -15.03
C PRO A 244 -16.91 6.75 -13.69
N VAL A 245 -15.61 6.83 -13.37
CA VAL A 245 -15.11 7.40 -12.11
C VAL A 245 -14.34 8.69 -12.32
N CYS A 246 -13.45 8.77 -13.30
CA CYS A 246 -12.62 9.96 -13.54
C CYS A 246 -12.80 10.58 -14.92
N GLY A 247 -13.72 10.08 -15.75
CA GLY A 247 -14.02 10.66 -17.06
C GLY A 247 -14.52 12.10 -16.96
N ALA A 248 -14.50 12.82 -18.08
CA ALA A 248 -15.11 14.15 -18.19
C ALA A 248 -16.63 13.97 -18.23
N HIS A 249 -17.32 14.31 -17.17
CA HIS A 249 -18.78 14.44 -17.07
C HIS A 249 -19.15 15.90 -16.93
#